data_9e963b00322c8b6aaf833472028a8cbb
#
_entry.id   9e963b00322c8b6aaf833472028a8cbb
#
_cell.length_a   1.000
_cell.length_b   1.000
_cell.length_c   1.000
_cell.angle_alpha   90.00
_cell.angle_beta   90.00
_cell.angle_gamma   90.00
#
_symmetry.space_group_name_H-M   'P 1'
#
loop_
_entity.id
_entity.type
_entity.pdbx_description
1 polymer ?
#
loop_
_entity_poly.entity_id
_entity_poly.type
_entity_poly.pdbx_seq_one_letter_code
_entity_poly.pdbx_strand_id
1 'polypeptide(L)'
;MIIKQVTVIVENKEGKLKEVMDIITGQGINVHALSMADTVTRLIVDDPEGVKELLEDQGYEVHLTEVISVKVPSRPGSIIDMLHRITEARINLEYMYAYASGNGMVFLPSDVEKTDEILKDWEE
;
A
#
# COMPACT_ATOMS: atom_id res chain seq x y z
N MET A 1 -8.21 6.72 5.28
CA MET A 1 -7.46 7.88 4.80
C MET A 1 -6.79 7.57 3.46
N ILE A 2 -6.87 8.50 2.54
CA ILE A 2 -6.24 8.32 1.23
C ILE A 2 -4.75 8.64 1.34
N ILE A 3 -3.91 7.72 0.88
CA ILE A 3 -2.47 7.93 0.85
C ILE A 3 -1.95 7.55 -0.53
N LYS A 4 -0.69 7.89 -0.81
CA LYS A 4 -0.04 7.54 -2.07
C LYS A 4 0.82 6.31 -1.88
N GLN A 5 0.60 5.33 -2.73
CA GLN A 5 1.38 4.09 -2.76
C GLN A 5 2.37 4.19 -3.91
N VAL A 6 3.60 3.74 -3.67
CA VAL A 6 4.59 3.60 -4.74
C VAL A 6 4.39 2.23 -5.38
N THR A 7 4.10 2.22 -6.67
CA THR A 7 3.93 0.98 -7.43
C THR A 7 5.09 0.92 -8.42
N VAL A 8 5.96 -0.08 -8.24
CA VAL A 8 7.15 -0.20 -9.08
C VAL A 8 7.16 -1.56 -9.76
N ILE A 9 7.54 -1.55 -11.03
CA ILE A 9 7.67 -2.77 -11.82
C ILE A 9 9.06 -3.33 -11.59
N VAL A 10 9.14 -4.51 -11.01
CA VAL A 10 10.40 -5.15 -10.65
C VAL A 10 10.44 -6.53 -11.28
N GLU A 11 11.51 -6.79 -12.00
CA GLU A 11 11.71 -8.08 -12.64
C GLU A 11 11.66 -9.19 -11.58
N ASN A 12 10.91 -10.26 -11.87
CA ASN A 12 10.76 -11.36 -10.93
C ASN A 12 11.98 -12.28 -11.03
N LYS A 13 13.10 -11.80 -10.51
CA LYS A 13 14.37 -12.53 -10.51
C LYS A 13 15.03 -12.39 -9.16
N GLU A 14 15.89 -13.35 -8.88
CA GLU A 14 16.63 -13.38 -7.63
C GLU A 14 17.40 -12.07 -7.42
N GLY A 15 17.25 -11.49 -6.23
CA GLY A 15 17.96 -10.28 -5.84
C GLY A 15 17.37 -8.96 -6.32
N LYS A 16 16.37 -8.98 -7.20
CA LYS A 16 15.84 -7.74 -7.75
C LYS A 16 15.06 -6.93 -6.73
N LEU A 17 14.26 -7.59 -5.91
CA LEU A 17 13.52 -6.88 -4.87
C LEU A 17 14.48 -6.28 -3.85
N LYS A 18 15.51 -7.05 -3.46
CA LYS A 18 16.52 -6.55 -2.53
C LYS A 18 17.20 -5.31 -3.07
N GLU A 19 17.48 -5.30 -4.38
CA GLU A 19 18.12 -4.16 -5.02
C GLU A 19 17.26 -2.89 -4.85
N VAL A 20 15.95 -3.01 -5.09
CA VAL A 20 15.03 -1.89 -4.92
C VAL A 20 15.01 -1.42 -3.46
N MET A 21 14.94 -2.38 -2.54
CA MET A 21 14.90 -2.04 -1.12
C MET A 21 16.20 -1.38 -0.65
N ASP A 22 17.34 -1.84 -1.16
CA ASP A 22 18.63 -1.24 -0.83
C ASP A 22 18.70 0.22 -1.30
N ILE A 23 18.16 0.52 -2.47
CA ILE A 23 18.15 1.88 -2.99
C ILE A 23 17.35 2.79 -2.07
N ILE A 24 16.18 2.33 -1.64
CA ILE A 24 15.30 3.13 -0.78
C ILE A 24 15.90 3.31 0.61
N THR A 25 16.30 2.22 1.24
CA THR A 25 16.78 2.28 2.62
C THR A 25 18.15 2.95 2.71
N GLY A 26 18.92 2.92 1.61
CA GLY A 26 20.20 3.62 1.57
C GLY A 26 20.06 5.13 1.71
N GLN A 27 18.87 5.67 1.47
CA GLN A 27 18.60 7.09 1.67
C GLN A 27 17.95 7.37 3.02
N GLY A 28 17.87 6.37 3.89
CA GLY A 28 17.27 6.54 5.21
C GLY A 28 15.74 6.56 5.19
N ILE A 29 15.12 6.15 4.09
CA ILE A 29 13.67 6.15 3.95
C ILE A 29 13.12 4.84 4.48
N ASN A 30 12.09 4.91 5.33
CA ASN A 30 11.49 3.73 5.91
C ASN A 30 10.39 3.18 5.01
N VAL A 31 10.30 1.85 4.95
CA VAL A 31 9.25 1.13 4.22
C VAL A 31 8.30 0.55 5.25
N HIS A 32 7.06 1.02 5.25
CA HIS A 32 6.06 0.62 6.25
C HIS A 32 5.24 -0.58 5.83
N ALA A 33 5.10 -0.81 4.54
CA ALA A 33 4.33 -1.93 4.02
C ALA A 33 4.84 -2.29 2.64
N LEU A 34 4.71 -3.55 2.30
CA LEU A 34 5.22 -4.08 1.03
C LEU A 34 4.35 -5.23 0.58
N SER A 35 4.05 -5.24 -0.71
CA SER A 35 3.35 -6.35 -1.34
C SER A 35 4.02 -6.60 -2.68
N MET A 36 4.33 -7.85 -2.97
CA MET A 36 4.94 -8.21 -4.25
C MET A 36 4.18 -9.37 -4.86
N ALA A 37 3.77 -9.20 -6.12
CA ALA A 37 3.10 -10.25 -6.87
C ALA A 37 3.54 -10.12 -8.31
N ASP A 38 4.08 -11.20 -8.87
CA ASP A 38 4.61 -11.18 -10.22
C ASP A 38 5.68 -10.11 -10.37
N THR A 39 5.48 -9.16 -11.29
CA THR A 39 6.45 -8.08 -11.54
C THR A 39 6.03 -6.79 -10.85
N VAL A 40 4.97 -6.80 -10.04
CA VAL A 40 4.45 -5.59 -9.43
C VAL A 40 4.77 -5.57 -7.94
N THR A 41 5.48 -4.55 -7.51
CA THR A 41 5.78 -4.34 -6.10
C THR A 41 5.10 -3.06 -5.64
N ARG A 42 4.36 -3.14 -4.54
CA ARG A 42 3.63 -2.02 -3.96
C ARG A 42 4.24 -1.68 -2.62
N LEU A 43 4.52 -0.40 -2.41
CA LEU A 43 5.24 0.05 -1.22
C LEU A 43 4.55 1.24 -0.58
N ILE A 44 4.54 1.27 0.75
CA ILE A 44 4.15 2.45 1.50
C ILE A 44 5.42 2.95 2.19
N VAL A 45 5.80 4.19 1.87
CA VAL A 45 7.07 4.77 2.30
C VAL A 45 6.84 6.16 2.85
N ASP A 46 7.85 6.71 3.53
CA ASP A 46 7.76 8.05 4.13
C ASP A 46 7.61 9.16 3.09
N ASP A 47 8.26 9.00 1.95
CA ASP A 47 8.32 10.05 0.93
C ASP A 47 8.05 9.43 -0.44
N PRO A 48 6.76 9.24 -0.78
CA PRO A 48 6.43 8.57 -2.05
C PRO A 48 7.00 9.27 -3.28
N GLU A 49 6.90 10.60 -3.33
CA GLU A 49 7.41 11.34 -4.49
C GLU A 49 8.92 11.22 -4.62
N GLY A 50 9.63 11.30 -3.49
CA GLY A 50 11.07 11.16 -3.49
C GLY A 50 11.52 9.77 -3.89
N VAL A 51 10.80 8.74 -3.41
CA VAL A 51 11.12 7.36 -3.77
C VAL A 51 10.87 7.14 -5.26
N LYS A 52 9.78 7.69 -5.80
CA LYS A 52 9.50 7.58 -7.23
C LYS A 52 10.67 8.14 -8.04
N GLU A 53 11.11 9.35 -7.70
CA GLU A 53 12.22 9.99 -8.42
C GLU A 53 13.49 9.16 -8.31
N LEU A 54 13.78 8.69 -7.11
CA LEU A 54 14.98 7.91 -6.83
C LEU A 54 15.02 6.63 -7.66
N LEU A 55 13.90 5.92 -7.74
CA LEU A 55 13.84 4.66 -8.47
C LEU A 55 13.82 4.89 -9.99
N GLU A 56 13.15 5.96 -10.44
CA GLU A 56 13.17 6.30 -11.87
C GLU A 56 14.58 6.63 -12.34
N ASP A 57 15.36 7.30 -11.50
CA ASP A 57 16.75 7.60 -11.83
C ASP A 57 17.57 6.33 -12.00
N GLN A 58 17.16 5.23 -11.39
CA GLN A 58 17.83 3.95 -11.52
C GLN A 58 17.24 3.08 -12.64
N GLY A 59 16.32 3.64 -13.42
CA GLY A 59 15.76 2.95 -14.58
C GLY A 59 14.50 2.15 -14.33
N TYR A 60 13.90 2.27 -13.16
CA TYR A 60 12.66 1.53 -12.86
C TYR A 60 11.44 2.29 -13.35
N GLU A 61 10.41 1.55 -13.72
CA GLU A 61 9.11 2.13 -14.04
C GLU A 61 8.33 2.26 -12.74
N VAL A 62 7.88 3.48 -12.40
CA VAL A 62 7.26 3.75 -11.11
C VAL A 62 5.99 4.57 -11.29
N HIS A 63 4.95 4.23 -10.54
CA HIS A 63 3.69 4.97 -10.55
C HIS A 63 3.28 5.25 -9.12
N LEU A 64 2.63 6.39 -8.90
CA LEU A 64 2.01 6.69 -7.60
C LEU A 64 0.52 6.42 -7.73
N THR A 65 0.00 5.64 -6.79
CA THR A 65 -1.39 5.19 -6.81
C THR A 65 -2.07 5.62 -5.51
N GLU A 66 -3.24 6.26 -5.62
CA GLU A 66 -4.01 6.57 -4.42
C GLU A 66 -4.68 5.32 -3.90
N VAL A 67 -4.47 5.04 -2.62
CA VAL A 67 -5.01 3.86 -1.96
C VAL A 67 -5.57 4.27 -0.59
N ILE A 68 -6.28 3.35 0.05
CA ILE A 68 -6.84 3.57 1.38
C ILE A 68 -5.92 2.94 2.42
N SER A 69 -5.66 3.69 3.49
CA SER A 69 -4.92 3.20 4.64
C SER A 69 -5.83 3.29 5.86
N VAL A 70 -6.00 2.19 6.58
CA VAL A 70 -6.84 2.14 7.77
C VAL A 70 -6.11 1.41 8.89
N LYS A 71 -6.39 1.81 10.12
CA LYS A 71 -5.97 1.06 11.28
C LYS A 71 -7.00 -0.04 11.53
N VAL A 72 -6.50 -1.24 11.81
CA VAL A 72 -7.39 -2.37 12.09
C VAL A 72 -6.88 -3.01 13.38
N PRO A 73 -7.64 -2.96 14.47
CA PRO A 73 -7.19 -3.58 15.71
C PRO A 73 -6.98 -5.07 15.52
N SER A 74 -5.97 -5.60 16.20
CA SER A 74 -5.64 -7.02 16.11
C SER A 74 -6.51 -7.80 17.08
N ARG A 75 -7.77 -8.05 16.67
CA ARG A 75 -8.69 -8.85 17.45
C ARG A 75 -9.68 -9.52 16.50
N PRO A 76 -10.31 -10.62 16.94
CA PRO A 76 -11.25 -11.34 16.08
C PRO A 76 -12.37 -10.42 15.59
N GLY A 77 -12.66 -10.48 14.32
CA GLY A 77 -13.78 -9.75 13.73
C GLY A 77 -13.47 -8.36 13.21
N SER A 78 -12.30 -7.79 13.54
CA SER A 78 -12.00 -6.42 13.11
C SER A 78 -11.99 -6.25 11.60
N ILE A 79 -11.30 -7.15 10.92
CA ILE A 79 -11.22 -7.08 9.46
C ILE A 79 -12.59 -7.32 8.85
N ILE A 80 -13.35 -8.25 9.42
CA ILE A 80 -14.68 -8.58 8.92
C ILE A 80 -15.61 -7.37 9.06
N ASP A 81 -15.53 -6.66 10.18
CA ASP A 81 -16.35 -5.47 10.38
C ASP A 81 -16.07 -4.42 9.32
N MET A 82 -14.79 -4.20 9.00
CA MET A 82 -14.42 -3.24 7.97
C MET A 82 -14.91 -3.68 6.60
N LEU A 83 -14.71 -4.96 6.28
CA LEU A 83 -15.13 -5.49 4.99
C LEU A 83 -16.65 -5.43 4.83
N HIS A 84 -17.38 -5.58 5.95
CA HIS A 84 -18.84 -5.47 5.91
C HIS A 84 -19.28 -4.09 5.44
N ARG A 85 -18.67 -3.03 5.96
CA ARG A 85 -18.98 -1.66 5.51
C ARG A 85 -18.73 -1.49 4.03
N ILE A 86 -17.61 -2.02 3.56
CA ILE A 86 -17.21 -1.90 2.17
C ILE A 86 -18.17 -2.66 1.27
N THR A 87 -18.54 -3.88 1.69
CA THR A 87 -19.48 -4.71 0.94
C THR A 87 -20.85 -4.08 0.85
N GLU A 88 -21.33 -3.50 1.95
CA GLU A 88 -22.63 -2.86 1.95
C GLU A 88 -22.68 -1.65 1.04
N ALA A 89 -21.56 -0.99 0.83
CA ALA A 89 -21.47 0.14 -0.08
C ALA A 89 -21.25 -0.30 -1.52
N ARG A 90 -21.21 -1.62 -1.78
CA ARG A 90 -21.02 -2.20 -3.11
C ARG A 90 -19.72 -1.78 -3.75
N ILE A 91 -18.67 -1.72 -2.94
CA ILE A 91 -17.33 -1.38 -3.40
C ILE A 91 -16.53 -2.67 -3.52
N ASN A 92 -15.82 -2.83 -4.63
CA ASN A 92 -14.94 -3.98 -4.83
C ASN A 92 -13.54 -3.65 -4.36
N LEU A 93 -12.83 -4.65 -3.87
CA LEU A 93 -11.42 -4.52 -3.50
C LEU A 93 -10.56 -5.14 -4.58
N GLU A 94 -9.62 -4.35 -5.11
CA GLU A 94 -8.72 -4.83 -6.15
C GLU A 94 -7.57 -5.63 -5.54
N TYR A 95 -7.03 -5.15 -4.42
CA TYR A 95 -6.01 -5.85 -3.66
C TYR A 95 -5.93 -5.25 -2.26
N MET A 96 -5.30 -6.00 -1.35
CA MET A 96 -5.17 -5.57 0.05
C MET A 96 -3.92 -6.22 0.65
N TYR A 97 -3.21 -5.46 1.47
CA TYR A 97 -2.06 -5.99 2.19
C TYR A 97 -1.90 -5.25 3.53
N ALA A 98 -1.10 -5.82 4.40
CA ALA A 98 -0.96 -5.34 5.77
C ALA A 98 0.30 -4.49 5.94
N TYR A 99 0.26 -3.60 6.93
CA TYR A 99 1.46 -2.91 7.39
C TYR A 99 2.38 -3.89 8.11
N ALA A 100 3.68 -3.66 7.99
CA ALA A 100 4.66 -4.51 8.66
C ALA A 100 4.48 -4.50 10.17
N SER A 101 3.99 -3.39 10.72
CA SER A 101 3.72 -3.28 12.16
C SER A 101 2.58 -4.17 12.61
N GLY A 102 1.71 -4.61 11.69
CA GLY A 102 0.57 -5.44 12.01
C GLY A 102 -0.65 -4.67 12.49
N ASN A 103 -0.62 -3.34 12.44
CA ASN A 103 -1.70 -2.53 13.01
C ASN A 103 -2.52 -1.81 11.95
N GLY A 104 -2.52 -2.28 10.73
CA GLY A 104 -3.32 -1.62 9.71
C GLY A 104 -3.26 -2.35 8.39
N MET A 105 -4.11 -1.88 7.48
CA MET A 105 -4.24 -2.45 6.14
C MET A 105 -4.17 -1.33 5.11
N VAL A 106 -3.67 -1.69 3.95
CA VAL A 106 -3.68 -0.84 2.76
C VAL A 106 -4.44 -1.56 1.69
N PHE A 107 -5.33 -0.87 0.99
CA PHE A 107 -6.05 -1.53 -0.10
C PHE A 107 -6.48 -0.54 -1.16
N LEU A 108 -6.68 -1.07 -2.38
CA LEU A 108 -7.20 -0.31 -3.50
C LEU A 108 -8.64 -0.72 -3.74
N PRO A 109 -9.61 0.15 -3.42
CA PRO A 109 -11.01 -0.14 -3.71
C PRO A 109 -11.37 0.36 -5.11
N SER A 110 -12.51 -0.10 -5.62
CA SER A 110 -13.00 0.34 -6.92
C SER A 110 -13.40 1.82 -6.92
N ASP A 111 -13.64 2.40 -5.74
CA ASP A 111 -14.00 3.82 -5.61
C ASP A 111 -13.30 4.35 -4.35
N VAL A 112 -12.14 4.97 -4.56
CA VAL A 112 -11.28 5.41 -3.47
C VAL A 112 -11.97 6.48 -2.62
N GLU A 113 -12.59 7.47 -3.28
CA GLU A 113 -13.18 8.59 -2.54
C GLU A 113 -14.40 8.17 -1.74
N LYS A 114 -15.25 7.32 -2.33
CA LYS A 114 -16.40 6.81 -1.61
C LYS A 114 -15.97 5.96 -0.40
N THR A 115 -14.93 5.16 -0.58
CA THR A 115 -14.41 4.34 0.51
C THR A 115 -13.87 5.20 1.65
N ASP A 116 -13.13 6.26 1.31
CA ASP A 116 -12.62 7.17 2.32
C ASP A 116 -13.77 7.79 3.10
N GLU A 117 -14.84 8.14 2.41
CA GLU A 117 -16.02 8.75 3.05
C GLU A 117 -16.70 7.78 4.02
N ILE A 118 -16.93 6.54 3.60
CA ILE A 118 -17.65 5.58 4.45
C ILE A 118 -16.80 5.07 5.60
N LEU A 119 -15.49 5.24 5.55
CA LEU A 119 -14.58 4.80 6.62
C LEU A 119 -14.03 5.95 7.45
N LYS A 120 -14.47 7.18 7.21
CA LYS A 120 -13.85 8.31 7.88
C LYS A 120 -14.08 8.32 9.38
N ASP A 121 -15.14 7.67 9.85
CA ASP A 121 -15.39 7.52 11.29
C ASP A 121 -14.96 6.16 11.82
N TRP A 122 -14.25 5.40 11.02
CA TRP A 122 -13.69 4.12 11.44
C TRP A 122 -12.53 4.37 12.40
N GLU A 123 -12.64 3.80 13.61
CA GLU A 123 -11.61 4.02 14.57
C GLU A 123 -11.14 2.76 15.13
N GLU A 124 -9.95 2.76 15.59
CA GLU A 124 -9.45 1.63 16.19
C GLU A 124 -8.45 1.78 17.03
#